data_18587afd7e11e2abf5f4a912bac4b476
#
_entry.id   18587afd7e11e2abf5f4a912bac4b476
#
_cell.length_a   1.000
_cell.length_b   1.000
_cell.length_c   1.000
_cell.angle_alpha   90.00
_cell.angle_beta   90.00
_cell.angle_gamma   90.00
#
_symmetry.space_group_name_H-M   'P 1'
#
loop_
_entity.id
_entity.type
_entity.pdbx_description
1 polymer ?
#
loop_
_entity_poly.entity_id
_entity_poly.type
_entity_poly.pdbx_seq_one_letter_code
_entity_poly.pdbx_strand_id
1 'polypeptide(L)'
;LSNLEDYIAVWQAWEPERYQPVEIRAREEAEAPPPPEEGLTIMPFSCGVDSSFTLYRHRRGLAGRRTRRIAAAMVMHGFDIWLDQENARGMYEGLLRDARVMVESMGVECIPVAGNFHELPTVWAHSLGTHLVGGLRLLAGRFDAALVPNDVPYTRLGIPWGSHPL
;
A
#
# COMPACT_ATOMS: atom_id res chain seq x y z
N LEU A 1 -8.57 -10.52 -12.86
CA LEU A 1 -7.62 -11.63 -12.70
C LEU A 1 -6.33 -11.42 -13.48
N SER A 2 -6.37 -10.90 -14.71
CA SER A 2 -5.17 -10.67 -15.55
C SER A 2 -4.02 -9.98 -14.80
N ASN A 3 -4.29 -8.92 -14.05
CA ASN A 3 -3.25 -8.21 -13.29
C ASN A 3 -2.59 -9.07 -12.19
N LEU A 4 -3.32 -10.04 -11.60
CA LEU A 4 -2.73 -10.97 -10.63
C LEU A 4 -1.88 -12.03 -11.32
N GLU A 5 -2.30 -12.51 -12.48
CA GLU A 5 -1.54 -13.45 -13.29
C GLU A 5 -0.25 -12.81 -13.82
N ASP A 6 -0.34 -11.56 -14.31
CA ASP A 6 0.84 -10.77 -14.73
C ASP A 6 1.80 -10.55 -13.56
N TYR A 7 1.29 -10.21 -12.37
CA TYR A 7 2.10 -10.04 -11.16
C TYR A 7 2.83 -11.33 -10.77
N ILE A 8 2.13 -12.47 -10.81
CA ILE A 8 2.74 -13.77 -10.51
C ILE A 8 3.79 -14.12 -11.58
N ALA A 9 3.52 -13.86 -12.87
CA ALA A 9 4.47 -14.11 -13.95
C ALA A 9 5.77 -13.28 -13.81
N VAL A 10 5.67 -12.04 -13.35
CA VAL A 10 6.86 -11.20 -13.06
C VAL A 10 7.69 -11.80 -11.94
N TRP A 11 7.07 -12.21 -10.82
CA TRP A 11 7.79 -12.86 -9.73
C TRP A 11 8.42 -14.19 -10.15
N GLN A 12 7.73 -14.97 -10.96
CA GLN A 12 8.28 -16.21 -11.52
C GLN A 12 9.50 -15.93 -12.41
N ALA A 13 9.47 -14.87 -13.21
CA ALA A 13 10.62 -14.50 -14.06
C ALA A 13 11.83 -14.05 -13.24
N TRP A 14 11.61 -13.36 -12.11
CA TRP A 14 12.68 -12.90 -11.22
C TRP A 14 13.24 -14.01 -10.32
N GLU A 15 12.37 -14.87 -9.78
CA GLU A 15 12.70 -15.88 -8.77
C GLU A 15 12.06 -17.23 -9.13
N PRO A 16 12.46 -17.86 -10.26
CA PRO A 16 11.78 -19.06 -10.79
C PRO A 16 11.86 -20.27 -9.88
N GLU A 17 12.86 -20.34 -9.00
CA GLU A 17 12.99 -21.42 -8.03
C GLU A 17 12.02 -21.29 -6.85
N ARG A 18 11.54 -20.08 -6.61
CA ARG A 18 10.66 -19.75 -5.46
C ARG A 18 9.21 -19.63 -5.86
N TYR A 19 8.93 -19.00 -6.99
CA TYR A 19 7.57 -18.72 -7.45
C TYR A 19 7.22 -19.57 -8.66
N GLN A 20 6.05 -20.20 -8.60
CA GLN A 20 5.52 -21.04 -9.66
C GLN A 20 4.26 -20.38 -10.25
N PRO A 21 3.92 -20.66 -11.52
CA PRO A 21 2.67 -20.21 -12.10
C PRO A 21 1.49 -20.70 -11.27
N VAL A 22 0.52 -19.82 -11.05
CA VAL A 22 -0.73 -20.15 -10.36
C VAL A 22 -1.87 -19.90 -11.31
N GLU A 23 -2.66 -20.94 -11.61
CA GLU A 23 -3.90 -20.78 -12.35
C GLU A 23 -4.99 -20.25 -11.41
N ILE A 24 -5.52 -19.05 -11.70
CA ILE A 24 -6.60 -18.45 -10.93
C ILE A 24 -7.92 -18.72 -11.63
N ARG A 25 -8.79 -19.50 -11.00
CA ARG A 25 -10.12 -19.82 -11.53
C ARG A 25 -11.19 -19.07 -10.77
N ALA A 26 -11.92 -18.20 -11.45
CA ALA A 26 -13.10 -17.53 -10.92
C ALA A 26 -14.37 -18.05 -11.60
N ARG A 27 -15.48 -18.03 -10.87
CA ARG A 27 -16.80 -18.34 -11.44
C ARG A 27 -17.24 -17.26 -12.43
N GLU A 28 -16.96 -16.01 -12.09
CA GLU A 28 -17.26 -14.83 -12.90
C GLU A 28 -16.11 -13.84 -12.79
N GLU A 29 -15.81 -13.19 -13.88
CA GLU A 29 -14.89 -12.05 -13.94
C GLU A 29 -15.69 -10.80 -14.26
N ALA A 30 -15.48 -9.76 -13.48
CA ALA A 30 -16.07 -8.45 -13.72
C ALA A 30 -14.97 -7.41 -13.79
N GLU A 31 -15.02 -6.57 -14.79
CA GLU A 31 -14.14 -5.42 -14.86
C GLU A 31 -14.66 -4.34 -13.89
N ALA A 32 -13.78 -3.92 -12.97
CA ALA A 32 -14.14 -2.84 -12.07
C ALA A 32 -14.16 -1.53 -12.85
N PRO A 33 -15.18 -0.69 -12.68
CA PRO A 33 -15.20 0.64 -13.28
C PRO A 33 -14.00 1.45 -12.75
N PRO A 34 -13.44 2.36 -13.57
CA PRO A 34 -12.39 3.25 -13.09
C PRO A 34 -12.91 4.09 -11.92
N PRO A 35 -12.05 4.36 -10.91
CA PRO A 35 -12.46 5.19 -9.79
C PRO A 35 -12.83 6.59 -10.28
N PRO A 36 -13.90 7.22 -9.71
CA PRO A 36 -14.30 8.56 -10.07
C PRO A 36 -13.17 9.57 -9.85
N GLU A 37 -13.09 10.61 -10.67
CA GLU A 37 -12.03 11.64 -10.57
C GLU A 37 -12.03 12.33 -9.21
N GLU A 38 -13.22 12.63 -8.67
CA GLU A 38 -13.41 13.24 -7.34
C GLU A 38 -13.58 12.23 -6.20
N GLY A 39 -13.34 10.96 -6.49
CA GLY A 39 -13.46 9.86 -5.53
C GLY A 39 -12.54 10.00 -4.32
N LEU A 40 -12.98 9.47 -3.20
CA LEU A 40 -12.18 9.44 -1.97
C LEU A 40 -11.03 8.45 -2.10
N THR A 41 -9.83 8.92 -1.85
CA THR A 41 -8.63 8.10 -1.92
C THR A 41 -8.05 7.87 -0.52
N ILE A 42 -7.65 6.66 -0.22
CA ILE A 42 -6.85 6.30 0.95
C ILE A 42 -5.41 6.01 0.54
N MET A 43 -4.46 6.26 1.44
CA MET A 43 -3.06 5.88 1.25
C MET A 43 -2.44 5.29 2.52
N PRO A 44 -1.47 4.36 2.44
CA PRO A 44 -0.67 3.99 3.59
C PRO A 44 0.28 5.13 3.95
N PHE A 45 0.53 5.31 5.25
CA PHE A 45 1.34 6.40 5.77
C PHE A 45 2.25 5.93 6.90
N SER A 46 3.55 6.11 6.73
CA SER A 46 4.60 5.66 7.66
C SER A 46 5.40 6.81 8.28
N CYS A 47 5.02 8.06 8.07
CA CYS A 47 5.83 9.25 8.36
C CYS A 47 7.17 9.31 7.58
N GLY A 48 7.43 8.36 6.69
CA GLY A 48 8.60 8.35 5.82
C GLY A 48 8.50 9.41 4.70
N VAL A 49 9.63 9.65 4.02
CA VAL A 49 9.75 10.67 2.97
C VAL A 49 8.74 10.43 1.84
N ASP A 50 8.62 9.19 1.36
CA ASP A 50 7.77 8.87 0.20
C ASP A 50 6.29 9.07 0.49
N SER A 51 5.84 8.60 1.66
CA SER A 51 4.44 8.77 2.09
C SER A 51 4.12 10.26 2.35
N SER A 52 5.02 10.99 3.00
CA SER A 52 4.86 12.42 3.28
C SER A 52 4.88 13.26 2.00
N PHE A 53 5.79 12.96 1.08
CA PHE A 53 5.90 13.65 -0.20
C PHE A 53 4.66 13.38 -1.09
N THR A 54 4.19 12.13 -1.13
CA THR A 54 2.98 11.76 -1.86
C THR A 54 1.77 12.50 -1.31
N LEU A 55 1.56 12.48 0.01
CA LEU A 55 0.49 13.21 0.66
C LEU A 55 0.54 14.70 0.33
N TYR A 56 1.70 15.33 0.51
CA TYR A 56 1.91 16.76 0.24
C TYR A 56 1.57 17.12 -1.21
N ARG A 57 2.10 16.37 -2.18
CA ARG A 57 1.86 16.65 -3.60
C ARG A 57 0.38 16.61 -3.96
N HIS A 58 -0.33 15.59 -3.51
CA HIS A 58 -1.75 15.45 -3.81
C HIS A 58 -2.59 16.50 -3.11
N ARG A 59 -2.30 16.80 -1.84
CA ARG A 59 -3.03 17.84 -1.08
C ARG A 59 -2.80 19.27 -1.62
N ARG A 60 -1.66 19.51 -2.27
CA ARG A 60 -1.33 20.80 -2.89
C ARG A 60 -1.64 20.86 -4.40
N GLY A 61 -2.24 19.83 -4.98
CA GLY A 61 -2.52 19.80 -6.41
C GLY A 61 -1.29 19.71 -7.31
N LEU A 62 -0.13 19.33 -6.75
CA LEU A 62 1.15 19.28 -7.48
C LEU A 62 1.35 17.98 -8.28
N ALA A 63 0.39 17.06 -8.24
CA ALA A 63 0.41 15.84 -9.05
C ALA A 63 -0.22 16.04 -10.44
N GLY A 64 -0.57 17.27 -10.81
CA GLY A 64 -1.15 17.61 -12.10
C GLY A 64 -2.47 16.88 -12.34
N ARG A 65 -2.68 16.34 -13.54
CA ARG A 65 -3.88 15.58 -13.90
C ARG A 65 -4.11 14.30 -13.08
N ARG A 66 -3.07 13.81 -12.39
CA ARG A 66 -3.15 12.63 -11.53
C ARG A 66 -3.41 12.97 -10.06
N THR A 67 -3.69 14.23 -9.75
CA THR A 67 -4.05 14.64 -8.40
C THR A 67 -5.28 13.87 -7.93
N ARG A 68 -5.20 13.27 -6.75
CA ARG A 68 -6.30 12.55 -6.10
C ARG A 68 -6.68 13.25 -4.80
N ARG A 69 -7.94 13.16 -4.43
CA ARG A 69 -8.46 13.65 -3.16
C ARG A 69 -8.14 12.63 -2.06
N ILE A 70 -6.98 12.78 -1.42
CA ILE A 70 -6.63 11.95 -0.27
C ILE A 70 -7.51 12.35 0.91
N ALA A 71 -8.39 11.45 1.32
CA ALA A 71 -9.32 11.62 2.43
C ALA A 71 -8.82 10.97 3.71
N ALA A 72 -8.04 9.89 3.61
CA ALA A 72 -7.52 9.17 4.75
C ALA A 72 -6.10 8.65 4.51
N ALA A 73 -5.37 8.53 5.62
CA ALA A 73 -4.05 7.91 5.71
C ALA A 73 -4.14 6.71 6.68
N MET A 74 -3.78 5.53 6.19
CA MET A 74 -3.76 4.29 6.96
C MET A 74 -2.38 4.12 7.61
N VAL A 75 -2.34 4.00 8.93
CA VAL A 75 -1.13 3.70 9.72
C VAL A 75 -1.23 2.27 10.23
N MET A 76 -0.34 1.41 9.76
CA MET A 76 -0.44 -0.04 9.99
C MET A 76 0.53 -0.51 11.07
N HIS A 77 -0.01 -1.10 12.15
CA HIS A 77 0.76 -1.88 13.12
C HIS A 77 0.92 -3.33 12.64
N GLY A 78 2.08 -3.92 12.83
CA GLY A 78 2.40 -5.25 12.31
C GLY A 78 2.88 -5.24 10.86
N PHE A 79 3.33 -4.08 10.37
CA PHE A 79 3.97 -3.91 9.07
C PHE A 79 5.47 -3.62 9.25
N ASP A 80 5.91 -2.38 9.41
CA ASP A 80 7.31 -2.04 9.71
C ASP A 80 7.67 -2.27 11.19
N ILE A 81 6.69 -2.13 12.09
CA ILE A 81 6.80 -2.44 13.51
C ILE A 81 6.07 -3.78 13.74
N TRP A 82 6.82 -4.86 13.91
CA TRP A 82 6.25 -6.20 14.07
C TRP A 82 5.55 -6.33 15.40
N LEU A 83 4.47 -7.11 15.45
CA LEU A 83 3.64 -7.24 16.66
C LEU A 83 4.37 -7.88 17.84
N ASP A 84 5.33 -8.79 17.57
CA ASP A 84 6.14 -9.52 18.55
C ASP A 84 7.47 -8.84 18.87
N GLN A 85 7.78 -7.69 18.25
CA GLN A 85 8.98 -6.93 18.50
C GLN A 85 8.96 -6.33 19.91
N GLU A 86 10.12 -6.28 20.56
CA GLU A 86 10.24 -5.62 21.86
C GLU A 86 9.76 -4.17 21.79
N ASN A 87 8.88 -3.78 22.73
CA ASN A 87 8.25 -2.46 22.76
C ASN A 87 7.44 -2.08 21.50
N ALA A 88 7.00 -3.05 20.69
CA ALA A 88 6.22 -2.80 19.46
C ALA A 88 5.05 -1.83 19.67
N ARG A 89 4.32 -2.03 20.77
CA ARG A 89 3.18 -1.17 21.11
C ARG A 89 3.58 0.29 21.34
N GLY A 90 4.62 0.53 22.12
CA GLY A 90 5.10 1.89 22.40
C GLY A 90 5.64 2.58 21.15
N MET A 91 6.35 1.84 20.29
CA MET A 91 6.85 2.33 19.01
C MET A 91 5.69 2.71 18.08
N TYR A 92 4.67 1.85 17.99
CA TYR A 92 3.51 2.11 17.16
C TYR A 92 2.67 3.29 17.69
N GLU A 93 2.45 3.40 19.00
CA GLU A 93 1.75 4.53 19.62
C GLU A 93 2.49 5.85 19.35
N GLY A 94 3.82 5.84 19.35
CA GLY A 94 4.66 6.97 18.93
C GLY A 94 4.43 7.33 17.46
N LEU A 95 4.59 6.37 16.56
CA LEU A 95 4.35 6.55 15.13
C LEU A 95 2.94 7.09 14.85
N LEU A 96 1.93 6.50 15.49
CA LEU A 96 0.53 6.90 15.29
C LEU A 96 0.26 8.33 15.76
N ARG A 97 0.87 8.76 16.86
CA ARG A 97 0.76 10.13 17.34
C ARG A 97 1.37 11.12 16.35
N ASP A 98 2.57 10.84 15.85
CA ASP A 98 3.27 11.70 14.91
C ASP A 98 2.54 11.74 13.55
N ALA A 99 2.07 10.59 13.08
CA ALA A 99 1.26 10.49 11.86
C ALA A 99 -0.02 11.34 11.96
N ARG A 100 -0.74 11.26 13.08
CA ARG A 100 -1.94 12.07 13.31
C ARG A 100 -1.66 13.55 13.18
N VAL A 101 -0.63 14.05 13.86
CA VAL A 101 -0.25 15.47 13.78
C VAL A 101 -0.01 15.87 12.31
N MET A 102 0.72 15.06 11.55
CA MET A 102 1.04 15.36 10.16
C MET A 102 -0.19 15.34 9.26
N VAL A 103 -0.96 14.25 9.27
CA VAL A 103 -2.05 14.08 8.30
C VAL A 103 -3.26 14.95 8.62
N GLU A 104 -3.61 15.09 9.91
CA GLU A 104 -4.74 15.92 10.35
C GLU A 104 -4.47 17.42 10.12
N SER A 105 -3.20 17.87 10.20
CA SER A 105 -2.82 19.25 9.82
C SER A 105 -3.10 19.56 8.35
N MET A 106 -3.20 18.51 7.51
CA MET A 106 -3.57 18.60 6.10
C MET A 106 -5.06 18.31 5.84
N GLY A 107 -5.88 18.15 6.88
CA GLY A 107 -7.29 17.81 6.76
C GLY A 107 -7.52 16.39 6.21
N VAL A 108 -6.65 15.45 6.58
CA VAL A 108 -6.71 14.03 6.21
C VAL A 108 -6.94 13.20 7.45
N GLU A 109 -7.87 12.26 7.40
CA GLU A 109 -8.17 11.37 8.51
C GLU A 109 -7.03 10.37 8.74
N CYS A 110 -6.68 10.11 10.00
CA CYS A 110 -5.72 9.07 10.36
C CYS A 110 -6.46 7.80 10.79
N ILE A 111 -6.28 6.71 10.03
CA ILE A 111 -6.93 5.42 10.31
C ILE A 111 -5.88 4.42 10.80
N PRO A 112 -5.89 4.05 12.10
CA PRO A 112 -5.04 2.99 12.61
C PRO A 112 -5.59 1.62 12.19
N VAL A 113 -4.69 0.76 11.71
CA VAL A 113 -4.98 -0.63 11.34
C VAL A 113 -3.93 -1.52 11.98
N ALA A 114 -4.30 -2.73 12.39
CA ALA A 114 -3.36 -3.74 12.86
C ALA A 114 -3.51 -5.01 12.02
N GLY A 115 -2.38 -5.67 11.73
CA GLY A 115 -2.35 -6.92 10.97
C GLY A 115 -1.15 -7.77 11.36
N ASN A 116 -1.32 -9.08 11.27
CA ASN A 116 -0.30 -10.07 11.58
C ASN A 116 0.38 -10.64 10.31
N PHE A 117 0.64 -9.79 9.34
CA PHE A 117 1.20 -10.20 8.03
C PHE A 117 2.54 -10.93 8.15
N HIS A 118 3.33 -10.65 9.20
CA HIS A 118 4.60 -11.33 9.45
C HIS A 118 4.46 -12.81 9.84
N GLU A 119 3.27 -13.25 10.25
CA GLU A 119 2.99 -14.65 10.50
C GLU A 119 2.80 -15.46 9.20
N LEU A 120 2.60 -14.79 8.07
CA LEU A 120 2.53 -15.44 6.77
C LEU A 120 3.93 -15.90 6.33
N PRO A 121 4.05 -17.13 5.78
CA PRO A 121 5.34 -17.69 5.35
C PRO A 121 5.82 -17.06 4.04
N THR A 122 6.01 -15.76 4.01
CA THR A 122 6.42 -14.98 2.84
C THR A 122 7.78 -14.34 3.06
N VAL A 123 8.48 -14.01 1.97
CA VAL A 123 9.66 -13.16 2.03
C VAL A 123 9.19 -11.72 2.11
N TRP A 124 9.45 -11.06 3.22
CA TRP A 124 8.98 -9.68 3.47
C TRP A 124 9.30 -8.72 2.33
N ALA A 125 10.55 -8.70 1.87
CA ALA A 125 10.99 -7.84 0.77
C ALA A 125 10.20 -8.05 -0.54
N HIS A 126 9.64 -9.24 -0.76
CA HIS A 126 8.85 -9.56 -1.94
C HIS A 126 7.35 -9.27 -1.76
N SER A 127 6.86 -9.34 -0.53
CA SER A 127 5.41 -9.32 -0.23
C SER A 127 4.90 -8.01 0.38
N LEU A 128 5.79 -7.07 0.71
CA LEU A 128 5.38 -5.84 1.41
C LEU A 128 4.28 -5.06 0.66
N GLY A 129 4.34 -4.96 -0.66
CA GLY A 129 3.31 -4.29 -1.46
C GLY A 129 1.96 -5.00 -1.40
N THR A 130 1.96 -6.34 -1.48
CA THR A 130 0.72 -7.13 -1.36
C THR A 130 0.11 -7.04 0.04
N HIS A 131 0.92 -6.97 1.08
CA HIS A 131 0.44 -6.75 2.45
C HIS A 131 -0.20 -5.37 2.61
N LEU A 132 0.41 -4.31 2.06
CA LEU A 132 -0.18 -2.97 2.03
C LEU A 132 -1.52 -2.95 1.30
N VAL A 133 -1.57 -3.55 0.12
CA VAL A 133 -2.80 -3.65 -0.67
C VAL A 133 -3.86 -4.47 0.07
N GLY A 134 -3.47 -5.57 0.73
CA GLY A 134 -4.35 -6.36 1.58
C GLY A 134 -5.00 -5.53 2.69
N GLY A 135 -4.19 -4.73 3.41
CA GLY A 135 -4.68 -3.81 4.44
C GLY A 135 -5.62 -2.74 3.88
N LEU A 136 -5.30 -2.16 2.73
CA LEU A 136 -6.16 -1.17 2.05
C LEU A 136 -7.49 -1.77 1.59
N ARG A 137 -7.49 -3.04 1.15
CA ARG A 137 -8.70 -3.75 0.72
C ARG A 137 -9.73 -3.93 1.84
N LEU A 138 -9.31 -3.98 3.11
CA LEU A 138 -10.24 -4.00 4.25
C LEU A 138 -11.12 -2.74 4.30
N LEU A 139 -10.67 -1.65 3.70
CA LEU A 139 -11.34 -0.35 3.71
C LEU A 139 -11.97 0.00 2.35
N ALA A 140 -11.98 -0.93 1.38
CA ALA A 140 -12.46 -0.69 0.01
C ALA A 140 -13.94 -0.30 -0.08
N GLY A 141 -14.77 -0.61 0.93
CA GLY A 141 -16.18 -0.17 0.96
C GLY A 141 -16.37 1.32 1.32
N ARG A 142 -15.28 2.00 1.74
CA ARG A 142 -15.31 3.41 2.16
C ARG A 142 -14.59 4.34 1.19
N PHE A 143 -13.66 3.81 0.41
CA PHE A 143 -12.81 4.60 -0.48
C PHE A 143 -12.89 4.06 -1.90
N ASP A 144 -12.91 4.98 -2.87
CA ASP A 144 -13.01 4.68 -4.30
C ASP A 144 -11.67 4.25 -4.90
N ALA A 145 -10.57 4.69 -4.30
CA ALA A 145 -9.21 4.39 -4.76
C ALA A 145 -8.23 4.27 -3.61
N ALA A 146 -7.15 3.53 -3.85
CA ALA A 146 -5.97 3.52 -3.00
C ALA A 146 -4.75 4.03 -3.77
N LEU A 147 -3.90 4.80 -3.09
CA LEU A 147 -2.66 5.33 -3.65
C LEU A 147 -1.49 4.86 -2.79
N VAL A 148 -0.68 3.96 -3.32
CA VAL A 148 0.51 3.46 -2.62
C VAL A 148 1.71 4.30 -3.02
N PRO A 149 2.39 4.96 -2.06
CA PRO A 149 3.68 5.60 -2.31
C PRO A 149 4.71 4.58 -2.78
N ASN A 150 5.50 4.94 -3.78
CA ASN A 150 6.53 4.07 -4.32
C ASN A 150 7.90 4.75 -4.20
N ASP A 151 8.89 4.00 -3.76
CA ASP A 151 10.27 4.40 -3.60
C ASP A 151 11.14 4.13 -4.84
N VAL A 152 10.63 3.30 -5.78
CA VAL A 152 11.35 2.91 -6.99
C VAL A 152 10.85 3.70 -8.20
N PRO A 153 11.72 4.48 -8.87
CA PRO A 153 11.33 5.20 -10.08
C PRO A 153 11.16 4.22 -11.26
N TYR A 154 10.28 4.54 -12.21
CA TYR A 154 10.03 3.75 -13.42
C TYR A 154 11.28 3.47 -14.25
N THR A 155 12.37 4.20 -14.07
CA THR A 155 13.66 3.96 -14.72
C THR A 155 14.46 2.81 -14.11
N ARG A 156 13.98 2.21 -13.00
CA ARG A 156 14.62 1.11 -12.27
C ARG A 156 13.68 -0.08 -12.05
N LEU A 157 12.89 -0.43 -13.07
CA LEU A 157 11.88 -1.50 -12.99
C LEU A 157 12.42 -2.94 -12.91
N GLY A 158 13.73 -3.14 -13.01
CA GLY A 158 14.35 -4.47 -12.93
C GLY A 158 14.72 -4.95 -11.54
N ILE A 159 14.19 -4.33 -10.48
CA ILE A 159 14.51 -4.69 -9.09
C ILE A 159 13.40 -5.60 -8.54
N PRO A 160 13.70 -6.84 -8.10
CA PRO A 160 12.72 -7.75 -7.48
C PRO A 160 12.39 -7.28 -6.05
N TRP A 161 11.50 -6.32 -5.94
CA TRP A 161 11.10 -5.71 -4.69
C TRP A 161 9.58 -5.58 -4.59
N GLY A 162 9.02 -5.85 -3.41
CA GLY A 162 7.57 -5.90 -3.19
C GLY A 162 6.81 -4.58 -3.36
N SER A 163 7.49 -3.44 -3.43
CA SER A 163 6.93 -2.13 -3.77
C SER A 163 7.09 -1.77 -5.25
N HIS A 164 7.46 -2.74 -6.10
CA HIS A 164 7.55 -2.53 -7.54
C HIS A 164 6.21 -2.03 -8.11
N PRO A 165 6.22 -1.05 -9.03
CA PRO A 165 4.99 -0.40 -9.53
C PRO A 165 4.14 -1.23 -10.50
N LEU A 166 4.52 -2.49 -10.78
CA LEU A 166 3.69 -3.44 -11.54
C LEU A 166 2.64 -4.10 -10.68
#